data_aeaac222d45a6c6037b51188eac3ed3d
#
_entry.id   aeaac222d45a6c6037b51188eac3ed3d
#
_cell.length_a   1.000
_cell.length_b   1.000
_cell.length_c   1.000
_cell.angle_alpha   90.00
_cell.angle_beta   90.00
_cell.angle_gamma   90.00
#
_symmetry.space_group_name_H-M   'P 1'
#
loop_
_entity.id
_entity.type
_entity.pdbx_description
1 polymer ?
#
loop_
_entity_poly.entity_id
_entity_poly.type
_entity_poly.pdbx_seq_one_letter_code
_entity_poly.pdbx_strand_id
1 'polypeptide(L)'
;MEKKAGESSEIKSKFLEQCDENAPEFKIGSFVMVIFGGTGDLSQRKLLPALYHLHQDEKFTGGFSILSLGLSQLSDDAYRGFVESALKKFSPENFDQKSCSEFTRHLHHLSGSAEEDGTYQSLRQSLERLVPSRSYRESNLLFYLAVPPQLFPVVVEKLKKFDLGREIPTSKIIIEKPFGHDRKSAAELNRLILQAFDEKQIYRIDHYLAKDTVQNILFFRFGNSIFEPLWNRRYIDHIQITVAEKIGIEHRGTFYEQTGVVRDIIQNHMMQLLALVAMEPPAGFEADLIRDEKVKVYRSLRQLDENYIDSFTLRGQYGPGRVGDQQVKGYREEEKVSPLSDVPTFFAGKFYIDNWRWAGVPFYVRTGKRLKKHLTEIYVEFKQPPLRLFGRTCETIQPNALILSIQPQEEICLRLTMKYPGMGNQPRTVNLEFNYGKSFKVKEHPAYERLLIDCIRGDLTLFSRQDGVDLTWSILDPLIKRWEENPPEDFPNYASGTWGPEKSFRLMEKDGRKWRFLDEKAQG
;
A
#
# COMPACT_ATOMS: atom_id res chain seq x y z
N MET A 1 -12.15 41.18 -24.01
CA MET A 1 -12.09 40.34 -22.78
C MET A 1 -11.21 39.09 -22.94
N GLU A 2 -10.33 39.03 -23.95
CA GLU A 2 -9.49 37.85 -24.23
C GLU A 2 -7.99 37.96 -23.82
N LYS A 3 -7.56 39.09 -23.24
CA LYS A 3 -6.15 39.27 -22.83
C LYS A 3 -5.79 38.91 -21.39
N LYS A 4 -6.77 38.54 -20.53
CA LYS A 4 -6.50 38.18 -19.12
C LYS A 4 -6.37 36.69 -18.83
N ALA A 5 -6.65 35.79 -19.78
CA ALA A 5 -6.50 34.35 -19.59
C ALA A 5 -5.06 33.84 -19.86
N GLY A 6 -4.26 34.57 -20.64
CA GLY A 6 -2.89 34.21 -20.99
C GLY A 6 -1.88 34.45 -19.85
N GLU A 7 -2.03 35.53 -19.11
CA GLU A 7 -1.07 35.91 -18.04
C GLU A 7 -1.15 35.01 -16.81
N SER A 8 -2.31 34.39 -16.54
CA SER A 8 -2.48 33.45 -15.43
C SER A 8 -1.81 32.09 -15.69
N SER A 9 -1.65 31.70 -16.96
CA SER A 9 -0.99 30.42 -17.32
C SER A 9 0.55 30.54 -17.34
N GLU A 10 1.07 31.71 -17.73
CA GLU A 10 2.52 31.97 -17.76
C GLU A 10 3.13 32.13 -16.35
N ILE A 11 2.39 32.70 -15.40
CA ILE A 11 2.86 32.79 -14.00
C ILE A 11 2.87 31.43 -13.36
N LYS A 12 1.95 30.53 -13.72
CA LYS A 12 1.94 29.13 -13.21
C LYS A 12 3.08 28.27 -13.75
N SER A 13 3.55 28.53 -14.98
CA SER A 13 4.67 27.79 -15.57
C SER A 13 6.03 28.20 -14.99
N LYS A 14 6.24 29.49 -14.71
CA LYS A 14 7.53 29.99 -14.18
C LYS A 14 7.89 29.52 -12.77
N PHE A 15 6.93 29.11 -11.94
CA PHE A 15 7.21 28.56 -10.60
C PHE A 15 7.63 27.10 -10.62
N LEU A 16 7.39 26.35 -11.70
CA LEU A 16 7.76 24.93 -11.85
C LEU A 16 9.08 24.74 -12.63
N GLU A 17 9.62 25.79 -13.26
CA GLU A 17 10.80 25.73 -14.13
C GLU A 17 12.16 25.72 -13.41
N GLN A 18 12.22 25.67 -12.07
CA GLN A 18 13.49 25.66 -11.33
C GLN A 18 13.89 24.33 -10.70
N CYS A 19 13.14 23.27 -10.94
CA CYS A 19 13.62 21.93 -10.64
C CYS A 19 14.18 21.35 -11.93
N ASP A 20 15.47 21.01 -11.88
CA ASP A 20 16.28 20.41 -12.94
C ASP A 20 15.45 19.47 -13.83
N GLU A 21 15.20 19.85 -15.10
CA GLU A 21 14.61 18.98 -16.12
C GLU A 21 15.47 17.73 -16.38
N ASN A 22 16.64 17.66 -15.75
CA ASN A 22 17.59 16.56 -15.71
C ASN A 22 17.52 15.74 -14.41
N ALA A 23 16.33 15.48 -13.85
CA ALA A 23 16.23 14.38 -12.88
C ALA A 23 16.83 13.13 -13.54
N PRO A 24 17.84 12.47 -12.95
CA PRO A 24 18.54 11.39 -13.60
C PRO A 24 17.53 10.34 -14.02
N GLU A 25 17.42 10.12 -15.33
CA GLU A 25 16.55 9.11 -15.91
C GLU A 25 16.86 7.78 -15.20
N PHE A 26 15.86 7.18 -14.55
CA PHE A 26 16.03 5.93 -13.83
C PHE A 26 16.34 4.81 -14.83
N LYS A 27 17.63 4.55 -15.04
CA LYS A 27 18.11 3.49 -15.93
C LYS A 27 18.46 2.24 -15.11
N ILE A 28 18.02 1.09 -15.58
CA ILE A 28 18.18 -0.20 -14.92
C ILE A 28 19.22 -1.00 -15.68
N GLY A 29 20.26 -1.45 -14.97
CA GLY A 29 21.30 -2.33 -15.53
C GLY A 29 20.79 -3.74 -15.82
N SER A 30 21.69 -4.63 -16.22
CA SER A 30 21.36 -6.03 -16.55
C SER A 30 20.81 -6.79 -15.34
N PHE A 31 19.78 -7.63 -15.56
CA PHE A 31 19.20 -8.48 -14.53
C PHE A 31 18.60 -9.77 -15.10
N VAL A 32 18.43 -10.76 -14.24
CA VAL A 32 17.63 -11.97 -14.50
C VAL A 32 16.55 -12.08 -13.43
N MET A 33 15.29 -12.20 -13.85
CA MET A 33 14.16 -12.38 -12.94
C MET A 33 13.53 -13.74 -13.13
N VAL A 34 13.48 -14.54 -12.07
CA VAL A 34 12.77 -15.81 -12.01
C VAL A 34 11.43 -15.57 -11.32
N ILE A 35 10.31 -15.83 -12.02
CA ILE A 35 8.96 -15.67 -11.48
C ILE A 35 8.39 -17.05 -11.19
N PHE A 36 8.36 -17.45 -9.92
CA PHE A 36 7.62 -18.62 -9.46
C PHE A 36 6.13 -18.35 -9.59
N GLY A 37 5.41 -19.13 -10.39
CA GLY A 37 4.01 -18.86 -10.73
C GLY A 37 3.84 -17.87 -11.89
N GLY A 38 4.76 -17.86 -12.87
CA GLY A 38 4.75 -16.92 -13.98
C GLY A 38 3.54 -17.01 -14.93
N THR A 39 2.74 -18.07 -14.86
CA THR A 39 1.46 -18.21 -15.56
C THR A 39 0.25 -17.89 -14.67
N GLY A 40 0.46 -17.52 -13.41
CA GLY A 40 -0.60 -17.20 -12.43
C GLY A 40 -1.30 -15.86 -12.68
N ASP A 41 -2.40 -15.62 -11.96
CA ASP A 41 -3.25 -14.42 -12.10
C ASP A 41 -2.46 -13.12 -11.77
N LEU A 42 -1.64 -13.12 -10.71
CA LEU A 42 -0.81 -11.97 -10.35
C LEU A 42 0.18 -11.62 -11.46
N SER A 43 0.84 -12.63 -12.02
CA SER A 43 1.79 -12.44 -13.12
C SER A 43 1.12 -11.84 -14.34
N GLN A 44 -0.03 -12.36 -14.74
CA GLN A 44 -0.77 -11.88 -15.91
C GLN A 44 -1.31 -10.46 -15.73
N ARG A 45 -1.87 -10.16 -14.55
CA ARG A 45 -2.57 -8.89 -14.33
C ARG A 45 -1.67 -7.74 -13.89
N LYS A 46 -0.53 -8.04 -13.29
CA LYS A 46 0.32 -7.03 -12.64
C LYS A 46 1.78 -7.07 -13.08
N LEU A 47 2.46 -8.23 -12.92
CA LEU A 47 3.91 -8.28 -13.12
C LEU A 47 4.31 -8.14 -14.58
N LEU A 48 3.71 -8.93 -15.46
CA LEU A 48 4.03 -8.89 -16.89
C LEU A 48 3.65 -7.55 -17.54
N PRO A 49 2.47 -6.95 -17.26
CA PRO A 49 2.17 -5.59 -17.70
C PRO A 49 3.16 -4.55 -17.18
N ALA A 50 3.53 -4.58 -15.90
CA ALA A 50 4.49 -3.63 -15.33
C ALA A 50 5.89 -3.75 -15.97
N LEU A 51 6.40 -4.97 -16.14
CA LEU A 51 7.68 -5.22 -16.82
C LEU A 51 7.65 -4.78 -18.28
N TYR A 52 6.53 -5.00 -18.97
CA TYR A 52 6.32 -4.57 -20.34
C TYR A 52 6.31 -3.05 -20.49
N HIS A 53 5.60 -2.32 -19.58
CA HIS A 53 5.59 -0.86 -19.59
C HIS A 53 6.99 -0.29 -19.33
N LEU A 54 7.73 -0.87 -18.37
CA LEU A 54 9.12 -0.46 -18.10
C LEU A 54 10.04 -0.69 -19.31
N HIS A 55 9.79 -1.73 -20.08
CA HIS A 55 10.49 -1.96 -21.33
C HIS A 55 10.14 -0.92 -22.39
N GLN A 56 8.85 -0.59 -22.56
CA GLN A 56 8.40 0.46 -23.48
C GLN A 56 8.95 1.85 -23.13
N ASP A 57 9.04 2.16 -21.83
CA ASP A 57 9.60 3.42 -21.33
C ASP A 57 11.13 3.43 -21.33
N GLU A 58 11.79 2.47 -22.04
CA GLU A 58 13.24 2.33 -22.19
C GLU A 58 14.04 2.33 -20.87
N LYS A 59 13.40 1.86 -19.78
CA LYS A 59 14.05 1.83 -18.46
C LYS A 59 15.13 0.75 -18.37
N PHE A 60 15.07 -0.30 -19.18
CA PHE A 60 16.05 -1.38 -19.21
C PHE A 60 17.20 -1.03 -20.17
N THR A 61 18.30 -0.49 -19.65
CA THR A 61 19.49 -0.12 -20.44
C THR A 61 20.53 -1.22 -20.56
N GLY A 62 20.41 -2.27 -19.74
CA GLY A 62 21.20 -3.50 -19.83
C GLY A 62 20.40 -4.65 -20.40
N GLY A 63 21.08 -5.77 -20.70
CA GLY A 63 20.42 -7.02 -21.10
C GLY A 63 19.58 -7.56 -19.94
N PHE A 64 18.36 -8.02 -20.22
CA PHE A 64 17.50 -8.65 -19.22
C PHE A 64 16.94 -9.97 -19.71
N SER A 65 16.61 -10.85 -18.78
CA SER A 65 15.89 -12.10 -19.05
C SER A 65 14.87 -12.35 -17.95
N ILE A 66 13.69 -12.81 -18.33
CA ILE A 66 12.61 -13.18 -17.42
C ILE A 66 12.31 -14.66 -17.61
N LEU A 67 12.51 -15.46 -16.57
CA LEU A 67 12.25 -16.89 -16.56
C LEU A 67 10.99 -17.17 -15.72
N SER A 68 9.91 -17.53 -16.37
CA SER A 68 8.71 -18.06 -15.73
C SER A 68 8.94 -19.48 -15.26
N LEU A 69 8.59 -19.81 -14.03
CA LEU A 69 8.58 -21.16 -13.51
C LEU A 69 7.17 -21.53 -13.03
N GLY A 70 6.66 -22.68 -13.47
CA GLY A 70 5.32 -23.13 -13.09
C GLY A 70 4.96 -24.50 -13.64
N LEU A 71 3.78 -25.01 -13.25
CA LEU A 71 3.31 -26.35 -13.59
C LEU A 71 2.90 -26.51 -15.06
N SER A 72 2.63 -25.41 -15.76
CA SER A 72 2.17 -25.43 -17.16
C SER A 72 3.28 -25.98 -18.06
N GLN A 73 2.94 -26.98 -18.88
CA GLN A 73 3.88 -27.57 -19.85
C GLN A 73 3.90 -26.71 -21.12
N LEU A 74 4.74 -25.70 -21.15
CA LEU A 74 4.83 -24.74 -22.25
C LEU A 74 6.27 -24.68 -22.79
N SER A 75 6.40 -24.57 -24.12
CA SER A 75 7.65 -24.12 -24.73
C SER A 75 7.81 -22.59 -24.54
N ASP A 76 9.02 -22.08 -24.77
CA ASP A 76 9.26 -20.62 -24.74
C ASP A 76 8.31 -19.88 -25.70
N ASP A 77 8.08 -20.38 -26.89
CA ASP A 77 7.20 -19.75 -27.88
C ASP A 77 5.73 -19.79 -27.45
N ALA A 78 5.28 -20.91 -26.86
CA ALA A 78 3.93 -21.00 -26.30
C ALA A 78 3.73 -20.02 -25.11
N TYR A 79 4.74 -19.86 -24.26
CA TYR A 79 4.73 -18.90 -23.16
C TYR A 79 4.72 -17.46 -23.67
N ARG A 80 5.49 -17.14 -24.71
CA ARG A 80 5.46 -15.81 -25.36
C ARG A 80 4.07 -15.46 -25.89
N GLY A 81 3.41 -16.39 -26.56
CA GLY A 81 2.02 -16.23 -27.02
C GLY A 81 1.02 -16.06 -25.86
N PHE A 82 1.23 -16.79 -24.77
CA PHE A 82 0.44 -16.62 -23.54
C PHE A 82 0.60 -15.19 -22.97
N VAL A 83 1.83 -14.67 -22.88
CA VAL A 83 2.11 -13.32 -22.40
C VAL A 83 1.52 -12.27 -23.33
N GLU A 84 1.64 -12.41 -24.64
CA GLU A 84 1.01 -11.50 -25.61
C GLU A 84 -0.52 -11.41 -25.37
N SER A 85 -1.17 -12.56 -25.18
CA SER A 85 -2.59 -12.61 -24.87
C SER A 85 -2.94 -11.94 -23.54
N ALA A 86 -2.11 -12.11 -22.52
CA ALA A 86 -2.28 -11.45 -21.24
C ALA A 86 -2.12 -9.93 -21.34
N LEU A 87 -1.12 -9.44 -22.09
CA LEU A 87 -0.89 -8.00 -22.31
C LEU A 87 -2.06 -7.37 -23.07
N LYS A 88 -2.59 -8.01 -24.12
CA LYS A 88 -3.78 -7.54 -24.84
C LYS A 88 -5.01 -7.42 -23.92
N LYS A 89 -5.15 -8.33 -22.96
CA LYS A 89 -6.29 -8.37 -22.04
C LYS A 89 -6.17 -7.37 -20.90
N PHE A 90 -4.99 -7.24 -20.30
CA PHE A 90 -4.79 -6.51 -19.03
C PHE A 90 -4.07 -5.18 -19.18
N SER A 91 -3.56 -4.87 -20.38
CA SER A 91 -2.93 -3.59 -20.72
C SER A 91 -3.30 -3.13 -22.14
N PRO A 92 -4.59 -3.14 -22.51
CA PRO A 92 -5.00 -2.87 -23.88
C PRO A 92 -4.64 -1.46 -24.37
N GLU A 93 -4.66 -0.48 -23.48
CA GLU A 93 -4.37 0.94 -23.80
C GLU A 93 -2.89 1.18 -24.13
N ASN A 94 -1.98 0.36 -23.57
CA ASN A 94 -0.55 0.48 -23.79
C ASN A 94 0.00 -0.62 -24.71
N PHE A 95 -0.86 -1.49 -25.27
CA PHE A 95 -0.38 -2.59 -26.09
C PHE A 95 0.07 -2.12 -27.47
N ASP A 96 1.33 -2.41 -27.81
CA ASP A 96 1.92 -2.26 -29.14
C ASP A 96 2.53 -3.58 -29.61
N GLN A 97 2.20 -4.02 -30.82
CA GLN A 97 2.64 -5.33 -31.35
C GLN A 97 4.15 -5.43 -31.54
N LYS A 98 4.80 -4.34 -31.98
CA LYS A 98 6.25 -4.32 -32.21
C LYS A 98 6.99 -4.41 -30.88
N SER A 99 6.66 -3.55 -29.94
CA SER A 99 7.23 -3.52 -28.60
C SER A 99 6.97 -4.83 -27.85
N CYS A 100 5.78 -5.44 -28.01
CA CYS A 100 5.46 -6.74 -27.44
C CYS A 100 6.37 -7.83 -28.01
N SER A 101 6.59 -7.83 -29.32
CA SER A 101 7.48 -8.81 -29.96
C SER A 101 8.93 -8.66 -29.53
N GLU A 102 9.40 -7.44 -29.29
CA GLU A 102 10.73 -7.15 -28.75
C GLU A 102 10.84 -7.62 -27.30
N PHE A 103 9.89 -7.27 -26.45
CA PHE A 103 9.86 -7.66 -25.05
C PHE A 103 9.81 -9.19 -24.86
N THR A 104 8.94 -9.88 -25.61
CA THR A 104 8.73 -11.32 -25.44
C THR A 104 9.93 -12.17 -25.83
N ARG A 105 10.87 -11.67 -26.63
CA ARG A 105 12.14 -12.36 -26.92
C ARG A 105 12.99 -12.63 -25.68
N HIS A 106 12.83 -11.83 -24.63
CA HIS A 106 13.53 -11.96 -23.36
C HIS A 106 12.81 -12.88 -22.36
N LEU A 107 11.68 -13.48 -22.77
CA LEU A 107 10.87 -14.34 -21.92
C LEU A 107 11.17 -15.82 -22.21
N HIS A 108 11.33 -16.56 -21.12
CA HIS A 108 11.57 -17.99 -21.11
C HIS A 108 10.63 -18.69 -20.15
N HIS A 109 10.39 -19.97 -20.34
CA HIS A 109 9.56 -20.77 -19.45
C HIS A 109 10.25 -22.05 -19.03
N LEU A 110 10.20 -22.36 -17.75
CA LEU A 110 10.62 -23.62 -17.16
C LEU A 110 9.42 -24.32 -16.53
N SER A 111 9.01 -25.43 -17.13
CA SER A 111 7.96 -26.28 -16.59
C SER A 111 8.50 -27.12 -15.43
N GLY A 112 7.84 -27.04 -14.28
CA GLY A 112 8.24 -27.82 -13.10
C GLY A 112 7.47 -27.43 -11.84
N SER A 113 7.43 -28.34 -10.87
CA SER A 113 6.87 -28.08 -9.56
C SER A 113 7.89 -27.37 -8.66
N ALA A 114 7.43 -26.37 -7.90
CA ALA A 114 8.26 -25.72 -6.89
C ALA A 114 8.69 -26.66 -5.75
N GLU A 115 8.10 -27.84 -5.64
CA GLU A 115 8.40 -28.83 -4.61
C GLU A 115 9.50 -29.83 -5.05
N GLU A 116 9.77 -29.95 -6.36
CA GLU A 116 10.67 -30.95 -6.91
C GLU A 116 12.11 -30.46 -7.05
N ASP A 117 13.10 -31.25 -6.61
CA ASP A 117 14.53 -30.94 -6.73
C ASP A 117 15.00 -30.82 -8.18
N GLY A 118 14.44 -31.64 -9.09
CA GLY A 118 14.76 -31.60 -10.52
C GLY A 118 14.45 -30.25 -11.16
N THR A 119 13.43 -29.56 -10.68
CA THR A 119 13.09 -28.21 -11.13
C THR A 119 14.22 -27.22 -10.84
N TYR A 120 14.86 -27.29 -9.67
CA TYR A 120 15.95 -26.39 -9.28
C TYR A 120 17.28 -26.74 -9.97
N GLN A 121 17.50 -27.99 -10.30
CA GLN A 121 18.63 -28.40 -11.16
C GLN A 121 18.47 -27.81 -12.56
N SER A 122 17.28 -27.92 -13.16
CA SER A 122 16.94 -27.32 -14.45
C SER A 122 16.97 -25.79 -14.40
N LEU A 123 16.57 -25.19 -13.27
CA LEU A 123 16.66 -23.74 -13.04
C LEU A 123 18.12 -23.28 -13.10
N ARG A 124 19.06 -23.95 -12.41
CA ARG A 124 20.48 -23.60 -12.47
C ARG A 124 21.03 -23.69 -13.90
N GLN A 125 20.73 -24.76 -14.63
CA GLN A 125 21.13 -24.90 -16.03
C GLN A 125 20.57 -23.79 -16.92
N SER A 126 19.31 -23.38 -16.65
CA SER A 126 18.68 -22.28 -17.38
C SER A 126 19.34 -20.94 -17.06
N LEU A 127 19.69 -20.66 -15.80
CA LEU A 127 20.43 -19.46 -15.41
C LEU A 127 21.80 -19.37 -16.07
N GLU A 128 22.54 -20.50 -16.17
CA GLU A 128 23.82 -20.56 -16.88
C GLU A 128 23.68 -20.23 -18.37
N ARG A 129 22.59 -20.66 -19.01
CA ARG A 129 22.32 -20.34 -20.43
C ARG A 129 21.91 -18.88 -20.65
N LEU A 130 21.17 -18.30 -19.72
CA LEU A 130 20.66 -16.94 -19.84
C LEU A 130 21.74 -15.87 -19.60
N VAL A 131 22.87 -16.23 -19.01
CA VAL A 131 23.97 -15.32 -18.70
C VAL A 131 25.29 -15.88 -19.25
N PRO A 132 25.45 -16.04 -20.58
CA PRO A 132 26.60 -16.75 -21.17
C PRO A 132 27.93 -16.01 -21.03
N SER A 133 27.92 -14.69 -20.85
CA SER A 133 29.12 -13.85 -20.74
C SER A 133 29.64 -13.67 -19.31
N ARG A 134 28.91 -14.13 -18.31
CA ARG A 134 29.22 -14.00 -16.87
C ARG A 134 28.69 -15.20 -16.12
N SER A 135 29.25 -15.49 -14.95
CA SER A 135 28.56 -16.37 -14.02
C SER A 135 27.21 -15.74 -13.59
N TYR A 136 26.10 -16.50 -13.59
CA TYR A 136 24.84 -16.02 -13.06
C TYR A 136 24.98 -15.56 -11.59
N ARG A 137 25.99 -16.06 -10.87
CA ARG A 137 26.33 -15.67 -9.50
C ARG A 137 26.83 -14.22 -9.38
N GLU A 138 27.26 -13.60 -10.47
CA GLU A 138 27.69 -12.20 -10.55
C GLU A 138 26.59 -11.30 -11.12
N SER A 139 25.46 -11.90 -11.52
CA SER A 139 24.34 -11.19 -12.12
C SER A 139 23.36 -10.70 -11.05
N ASN A 140 22.66 -9.61 -11.34
CA ASN A 140 21.54 -9.13 -10.54
C ASN A 140 20.37 -10.11 -10.71
N LEU A 141 20.25 -11.08 -9.77
CA LEU A 141 19.31 -12.19 -9.84
C LEU A 141 18.12 -11.93 -8.89
N LEU A 142 16.91 -11.98 -9.41
CA LEU A 142 15.69 -11.75 -8.64
C LEU A 142 14.80 -13.00 -8.66
N PHE A 143 14.36 -13.44 -7.49
CA PHE A 143 13.37 -14.50 -7.32
C PHE A 143 12.05 -13.90 -6.85
N TYR A 144 11.05 -13.88 -7.71
CA TYR A 144 9.72 -13.36 -7.38
C TYR A 144 8.77 -14.50 -7.03
N LEU A 145 8.21 -14.49 -5.82
CA LEU A 145 7.27 -15.50 -5.35
C LEU A 145 5.82 -15.09 -5.67
N ALA A 146 5.37 -15.34 -6.92
CA ALA A 146 3.99 -15.15 -7.35
C ALA A 146 3.15 -16.44 -7.19
N VAL A 147 3.43 -17.20 -6.14
CA VAL A 147 2.77 -18.46 -5.77
C VAL A 147 1.94 -18.29 -4.50
N PRO A 148 1.02 -19.22 -4.17
CA PRO A 148 0.31 -19.21 -2.90
C PRO A 148 1.28 -19.19 -1.70
N PRO A 149 0.94 -18.48 -0.59
CA PRO A 149 1.83 -18.30 0.57
C PRO A 149 2.30 -19.62 1.20
N GLN A 150 1.52 -20.69 1.09
CA GLN A 150 1.86 -22.03 1.58
C GLN A 150 3.12 -22.61 0.92
N LEU A 151 3.45 -22.15 -0.30
CA LEU A 151 4.63 -22.58 -1.04
C LEU A 151 5.88 -21.75 -0.72
N PHE A 152 5.77 -20.61 -0.03
CA PHE A 152 6.93 -19.78 0.29
C PHE A 152 8.02 -20.55 1.05
N PRO A 153 7.71 -21.29 2.13
CA PRO A 153 8.71 -22.08 2.85
C PRO A 153 9.43 -23.08 1.94
N VAL A 154 8.67 -23.80 1.11
CA VAL A 154 9.22 -24.81 0.20
C VAL A 154 10.19 -24.21 -0.81
N VAL A 155 9.77 -23.11 -1.47
CA VAL A 155 10.64 -22.42 -2.45
C VAL A 155 11.93 -21.92 -1.78
N VAL A 156 11.82 -21.31 -0.60
CA VAL A 156 12.97 -20.79 0.16
C VAL A 156 13.95 -21.89 0.54
N GLU A 157 13.45 -23.02 1.07
CA GLU A 157 14.28 -24.19 1.41
C GLU A 157 15.01 -24.76 0.19
N LYS A 158 14.32 -24.84 -0.96
CA LYS A 158 14.92 -25.32 -2.20
C LYS A 158 15.96 -24.33 -2.75
N LEU A 159 15.66 -23.02 -2.74
CA LEU A 159 16.65 -22.01 -3.14
C LEU A 159 17.93 -22.11 -2.28
N LYS A 160 17.79 -22.31 -0.96
CA LYS A 160 18.91 -22.57 -0.07
C LYS A 160 19.66 -23.86 -0.44
N LYS A 161 18.93 -24.97 -0.63
CA LYS A 161 19.50 -26.29 -0.94
C LYS A 161 20.36 -26.29 -2.21
N PHE A 162 19.99 -25.45 -3.19
CA PHE A 162 20.65 -25.35 -4.49
C PHE A 162 21.61 -24.16 -4.62
N ASP A 163 22.00 -23.52 -3.51
CA ASP A 163 22.93 -22.39 -3.43
C ASP A 163 22.52 -21.20 -4.33
N LEU A 164 21.22 -20.90 -4.38
CA LEU A 164 20.64 -19.81 -5.15
C LEU A 164 20.29 -18.58 -4.29
N GLY A 165 20.54 -18.64 -2.99
CA GLY A 165 20.25 -17.59 -2.01
C GLY A 165 21.46 -16.74 -1.64
N ARG A 166 21.81 -16.73 -0.35
CA ARG A 166 22.89 -15.93 0.27
C ARG A 166 24.25 -16.10 -0.40
N GLU A 167 24.51 -17.26 -0.96
CA GLU A 167 25.73 -17.60 -1.68
C GLU A 167 25.93 -16.75 -2.94
N ILE A 168 24.89 -16.06 -3.40
CA ILE A 168 24.90 -15.09 -4.48
C ILE A 168 24.63 -13.71 -3.90
N PRO A 169 25.64 -12.86 -3.64
CA PRO A 169 25.44 -11.58 -2.93
C PRO A 169 24.49 -10.61 -3.62
N THR A 170 24.34 -10.75 -4.94
CA THR A 170 23.46 -9.93 -5.78
C THR A 170 22.05 -10.51 -5.92
N SER A 171 21.80 -11.72 -5.39
CA SER A 171 20.47 -12.33 -5.44
C SER A 171 19.49 -11.60 -4.52
N LYS A 172 18.24 -11.57 -4.91
CA LYS A 172 17.14 -10.94 -4.18
C LYS A 172 15.92 -11.83 -4.20
N ILE A 173 15.18 -11.87 -3.08
CA ILE A 173 13.91 -12.56 -3.02
C ILE A 173 12.78 -11.54 -2.78
N ILE A 174 11.74 -11.62 -3.61
CA ILE A 174 10.59 -10.73 -3.57
C ILE A 174 9.38 -11.54 -3.11
N ILE A 175 8.77 -11.11 -2.02
CA ILE A 175 7.72 -11.87 -1.34
C ILE A 175 6.47 -11.01 -1.23
N GLU A 176 5.36 -11.56 -1.73
CA GLU A 176 4.04 -10.96 -1.67
C GLU A 176 3.37 -11.13 -0.29
N LYS A 177 2.39 -10.28 -0.02
CA LYS A 177 1.50 -10.49 1.12
C LYS A 177 0.57 -11.69 0.90
N PRO A 178 0.13 -12.37 1.99
CA PRO A 178 0.40 -12.09 3.40
C PRO A 178 1.74 -12.64 3.86
N PHE A 179 2.40 -11.93 4.78
CA PHE A 179 3.63 -12.39 5.41
C PHE A 179 3.30 -13.01 6.77
N GLY A 180 2.98 -14.30 6.78
CA GLY A 180 2.37 -14.98 7.90
C GLY A 180 0.86 -14.69 8.04
N HIS A 181 0.19 -15.39 8.94
CA HIS A 181 -1.21 -15.18 9.31
C HIS A 181 -1.40 -14.80 10.79
N ASP A 182 -0.33 -14.95 11.57
CA ASP A 182 -0.16 -14.54 12.96
C ASP A 182 1.33 -14.26 13.23
N ARG A 183 1.65 -13.81 14.44
CA ARG A 183 3.03 -13.55 14.85
C ARG A 183 3.92 -14.79 14.74
N LYS A 184 3.41 -15.95 15.13
CA LYS A 184 4.18 -17.22 15.14
C LYS A 184 4.57 -17.62 13.72
N SER A 185 3.61 -17.72 12.83
CA SER A 185 3.84 -18.10 11.42
C SER A 185 4.71 -17.08 10.68
N ALA A 186 4.56 -15.79 10.96
CA ALA A 186 5.42 -14.75 10.42
C ALA A 186 6.88 -14.90 10.90
N ALA A 187 7.09 -15.19 12.20
CA ALA A 187 8.42 -15.42 12.76
C ALA A 187 9.06 -16.70 12.19
N GLU A 188 8.29 -17.78 12.01
CA GLU A 188 8.75 -19.02 11.39
C GLU A 188 9.18 -18.80 9.93
N LEU A 189 8.35 -18.11 9.15
CA LEU A 189 8.66 -17.76 7.75
C LEU A 189 9.91 -16.88 7.68
N ASN A 190 10.02 -15.86 8.53
CA ASN A 190 11.20 -15.01 8.62
C ASN A 190 12.46 -15.83 8.91
N ARG A 191 12.40 -16.74 9.89
CA ARG A 191 13.54 -17.58 10.25
C ARG A 191 14.00 -18.44 9.08
N LEU A 192 13.08 -19.02 8.32
CA LEU A 192 13.40 -19.80 7.13
C LEU A 192 14.06 -18.94 6.05
N ILE A 193 13.49 -17.78 5.75
CA ILE A 193 14.03 -16.89 4.71
C ILE A 193 15.43 -16.39 5.10
N LEU A 194 15.65 -16.02 6.37
CA LEU A 194 16.96 -15.60 6.88
C LEU A 194 18.02 -16.70 6.90
N GLN A 195 17.63 -17.96 6.82
CA GLN A 195 18.59 -19.06 6.60
C GLN A 195 19.09 -19.16 5.14
N ALA A 196 18.32 -18.60 4.20
CA ALA A 196 18.61 -18.65 2.77
C ALA A 196 19.09 -17.31 2.19
N PHE A 197 18.71 -16.19 2.78
CA PHE A 197 19.00 -14.83 2.32
C PHE A 197 19.36 -13.92 3.48
N ASP A 198 20.19 -12.91 3.25
CA ASP A 198 20.41 -11.82 4.20
C ASP A 198 19.24 -10.83 4.14
N GLU A 199 18.95 -10.10 5.24
CA GLU A 199 17.82 -9.15 5.28
C GLU A 199 17.87 -8.11 4.14
N LYS A 200 19.07 -7.68 3.74
CA LYS A 200 19.27 -6.76 2.60
C LYS A 200 18.92 -7.34 1.22
N GLN A 201 18.73 -8.65 1.12
CA GLN A 201 18.32 -9.36 -0.08
C GLN A 201 16.80 -9.63 -0.11
N ILE A 202 16.05 -9.28 0.95
CA ILE A 202 14.64 -9.65 1.13
C ILE A 202 13.74 -8.44 0.91
N TYR A 203 12.84 -8.55 -0.08
CA TYR A 203 11.90 -7.51 -0.51
C TYR A 203 10.47 -7.94 -0.16
N ARG A 204 9.97 -7.54 1.03
CA ARG A 204 8.57 -7.80 1.45
C ARG A 204 7.68 -6.70 0.92
N ILE A 205 6.84 -7.03 -0.05
CA ILE A 205 6.00 -6.05 -0.75
C ILE A 205 4.85 -5.56 0.13
N ASP A 206 4.73 -4.24 0.18
CA ASP A 206 3.49 -3.52 0.49
C ASP A 206 3.25 -2.49 -0.62
N HIS A 207 2.32 -2.79 -1.51
CA HIS A 207 2.06 -1.96 -2.70
C HIS A 207 1.54 -0.55 -2.38
N TYR A 208 1.08 -0.28 -1.15
CA TYR A 208 0.72 1.07 -0.72
C TYR A 208 1.94 1.97 -0.63
N LEU A 209 3.08 1.45 -0.20
CA LEU A 209 4.33 2.23 -0.11
C LEU A 209 4.85 2.71 -1.46
N ALA A 210 4.46 2.04 -2.54
CA ALA A 210 4.86 2.42 -3.89
C ALA A 210 4.00 3.52 -4.53
N LYS A 211 2.92 3.95 -3.87
CA LYS A 211 2.10 5.06 -4.36
C LYS A 211 2.82 6.39 -4.11
N ASP A 212 2.88 7.25 -5.12
CA ASP A 212 3.56 8.54 -5.04
C ASP A 212 3.03 9.41 -3.90
N THR A 213 1.71 9.42 -3.69
CA THR A 213 1.07 10.14 -2.58
C THR A 213 1.43 9.59 -1.20
N VAL A 214 1.69 8.30 -1.07
CA VAL A 214 2.18 7.72 0.20
C VAL A 214 3.63 8.13 0.45
N GLN A 215 4.48 8.06 -0.56
CA GLN A 215 5.86 8.53 -0.48
C GLN A 215 5.91 10.03 -0.18
N ASN A 216 5.00 10.79 -0.79
CA ASN A 216 4.91 12.23 -0.58
C ASN A 216 4.60 12.65 0.87
N ILE A 217 4.09 11.78 1.72
CA ILE A 217 3.94 12.07 3.15
C ILE A 217 5.28 12.50 3.75
N LEU A 218 6.38 11.83 3.37
CA LEU A 218 7.73 12.16 3.84
C LEU A 218 8.21 13.50 3.29
N PHE A 219 8.03 13.73 1.98
CA PHE A 219 8.42 15.00 1.35
C PHE A 219 7.59 16.17 1.89
N PHE A 220 6.28 15.99 2.05
CA PHE A 220 5.40 16.99 2.61
C PHE A 220 5.79 17.37 4.03
N ARG A 221 6.05 16.38 4.89
CA ARG A 221 6.40 16.61 6.28
C ARG A 221 7.80 17.20 6.44
N PHE A 222 8.79 16.62 5.79
CA PHE A 222 10.21 16.90 6.07
C PHE A 222 10.84 17.87 5.07
N GLY A 223 10.23 18.09 3.92
CA GLY A 223 10.64 19.10 2.95
C GLY A 223 10.06 20.51 3.21
N ASN A 224 9.13 20.65 4.17
CA ASN A 224 8.45 21.92 4.43
C ASN A 224 8.59 22.34 5.90
N SER A 225 9.41 23.36 6.15
CA SER A 225 9.76 23.84 7.50
C SER A 225 8.55 24.32 8.34
N ILE A 226 7.42 24.65 7.69
CA ILE A 226 6.21 25.12 8.39
C ILE A 226 5.39 24.00 9.04
N PHE A 227 5.49 22.76 8.56
CA PHE A 227 4.65 21.66 9.06
C PHE A 227 5.28 20.91 10.23
N GLU A 228 6.54 20.57 10.18
CA GLU A 228 7.18 19.74 11.20
C GLU A 228 7.10 20.31 12.63
N PRO A 229 7.27 21.64 12.88
CA PRO A 229 7.07 22.22 14.21
C PRO A 229 5.64 22.07 14.75
N LEU A 230 4.64 21.95 13.86
CA LEU A 230 3.24 21.77 14.21
C LEU A 230 2.84 20.30 14.34
N TRP A 231 3.71 19.35 13.93
CA TRP A 231 3.41 17.93 13.80
C TRP A 231 3.59 17.18 15.11
N ASN A 232 2.83 17.60 16.15
CA ASN A 232 2.92 17.03 17.48
C ASN A 232 1.66 17.31 18.31
N ARG A 233 1.58 16.71 19.50
CA ARG A 233 0.49 16.80 20.46
C ARG A 233 0.10 18.22 20.93
N ARG A 234 0.94 19.22 20.73
CA ARG A 234 0.63 20.61 21.10
C ARG A 234 -0.38 21.22 20.16
N TYR A 235 -0.30 20.86 18.88
CA TYR A 235 -1.06 21.49 17.80
C TYR A 235 -2.09 20.55 17.19
N ILE A 236 -1.82 19.22 17.11
CA ILE A 236 -2.74 18.24 16.54
C ILE A 236 -3.72 17.77 17.60
N ASP A 237 -5.01 17.79 17.23
CA ASP A 237 -6.09 17.27 18.07
C ASP A 237 -6.26 15.76 17.89
N HIS A 238 -6.36 15.31 16.66
CA HIS A 238 -6.44 13.89 16.31
C HIS A 238 -6.07 13.63 14.86
N ILE A 239 -5.86 12.36 14.55
CA ILE A 239 -5.60 11.89 13.18
C ILE A 239 -6.61 10.80 12.84
N GLN A 240 -7.12 10.81 11.60
CA GLN A 240 -7.97 9.76 11.06
C GLN A 240 -7.29 9.15 9.84
N ILE A 241 -7.24 7.81 9.78
CA ILE A 241 -6.77 7.06 8.61
C ILE A 241 -7.93 6.20 8.14
N THR A 242 -8.41 6.47 6.93
CA THR A 242 -9.53 5.73 6.33
C THR A 242 -9.06 5.01 5.07
N VAL A 243 -9.27 3.70 5.01
CA VAL A 243 -9.11 2.88 3.79
C VAL A 243 -10.44 2.22 3.49
N ALA A 244 -11.22 2.79 2.60
CA ALA A 244 -12.55 2.32 2.23
C ALA A 244 -12.54 1.67 0.85
N GLU A 245 -13.08 0.46 0.76
CA GLU A 245 -13.24 -0.28 -0.49
C GLU A 245 -14.71 -0.37 -0.88
N LYS A 246 -15.03 0.08 -2.10
CA LYS A 246 -16.39 -0.01 -2.66
C LYS A 246 -16.74 -1.43 -3.12
N ILE A 247 -15.71 -2.22 -3.46
CA ILE A 247 -15.85 -3.61 -3.89
C ILE A 247 -15.98 -4.56 -2.69
N GLY A 248 -16.58 -5.74 -2.91
CA GLY A 248 -16.61 -6.85 -1.94
C GLY A 248 -15.37 -7.73 -2.03
N ILE A 249 -15.53 -8.97 -1.61
CA ILE A 249 -14.47 -9.99 -1.73
C ILE A 249 -14.45 -10.67 -3.09
N GLU A 250 -15.57 -10.57 -3.84
CA GLU A 250 -15.78 -11.16 -5.16
C GLU A 250 -15.43 -12.66 -5.22
N HIS A 251 -14.54 -13.10 -6.11
CA HIS A 251 -14.15 -14.50 -6.24
C HIS A 251 -13.13 -14.98 -5.20
N ARG A 252 -12.77 -14.15 -4.18
CA ARG A 252 -11.74 -14.45 -3.18
C ARG A 252 -12.30 -14.98 -1.85
N GLY A 253 -13.49 -15.60 -1.85
CA GLY A 253 -14.15 -16.08 -0.62
C GLY A 253 -13.24 -16.95 0.24
N THR A 254 -12.68 -18.02 -0.31
CA THR A 254 -11.79 -18.93 0.42
C THR A 254 -10.57 -18.22 1.03
N PHE A 255 -9.97 -17.28 0.32
CA PHE A 255 -8.84 -16.50 0.83
C PHE A 255 -9.27 -15.56 1.95
N TYR A 256 -10.41 -14.88 1.77
CA TYR A 256 -10.87 -13.89 2.74
C TYR A 256 -11.39 -14.52 4.05
N GLU A 257 -11.95 -15.73 3.97
CA GLU A 257 -12.33 -16.51 5.15
C GLU A 257 -11.14 -16.82 6.06
N GLN A 258 -9.93 -16.91 5.51
CA GLN A 258 -8.70 -17.14 6.28
C GLN A 258 -8.02 -15.84 6.73
N THR A 259 -8.27 -14.72 6.06
CA THR A 259 -7.56 -13.46 6.29
C THR A 259 -8.36 -12.46 7.12
N GLY A 260 -9.59 -12.19 6.74
CA GLY A 260 -10.38 -11.13 7.33
C GLY A 260 -9.75 -9.73 7.16
N VAL A 261 -10.42 -8.71 7.65
CA VAL A 261 -10.01 -7.31 7.47
C VAL A 261 -8.69 -6.96 8.17
N VAL A 262 -8.39 -7.59 9.32
CA VAL A 262 -7.19 -7.26 10.11
C VAL A 262 -5.94 -7.68 9.36
N ARG A 263 -5.91 -8.92 8.88
CA ARG A 263 -4.77 -9.49 8.14
C ARG A 263 -4.66 -8.92 6.72
N ASP A 264 -5.81 -8.61 6.06
CA ASP A 264 -5.80 -8.10 4.69
C ASP A 264 -5.31 -6.64 4.60
N ILE A 265 -5.73 -5.77 5.52
CA ILE A 265 -5.53 -4.32 5.39
C ILE A 265 -4.77 -3.71 6.56
N ILE A 266 -5.07 -4.09 7.82
CA ILE A 266 -4.57 -3.34 8.98
C ILE A 266 -3.10 -3.67 9.24
N GLN A 267 -2.77 -4.95 9.31
CA GLN A 267 -1.44 -5.46 9.65
C GLN A 267 -0.33 -4.94 8.72
N ASN A 268 -0.71 -4.60 7.52
CA ASN A 268 0.19 -4.11 6.48
C ASN A 268 -0.07 -2.62 6.16
N HIS A 269 -0.92 -2.32 5.21
CA HIS A 269 -1.13 -0.99 4.65
C HIS A 269 -1.41 0.10 5.69
N MET A 270 -2.34 -0.15 6.63
CA MET A 270 -2.72 0.88 7.60
C MET A 270 -1.64 1.12 8.65
N MET A 271 -0.93 0.07 9.08
CA MET A 271 0.23 0.24 9.97
C MET A 271 1.36 1.00 9.27
N GLN A 272 1.59 0.78 7.97
CA GLN A 272 2.56 1.57 7.20
C GLN A 272 2.17 3.05 7.13
N LEU A 273 0.90 3.35 6.80
CA LEU A 273 0.40 4.73 6.77
C LEU A 273 0.50 5.41 8.13
N LEU A 274 0.11 4.71 9.20
CA LEU A 274 0.22 5.21 10.56
C LEU A 274 1.67 5.54 10.92
N ALA A 275 2.61 4.66 10.59
CA ALA A 275 4.02 4.86 10.87
C ALA A 275 4.60 6.06 10.10
N LEU A 276 4.32 6.20 8.80
CA LEU A 276 4.78 7.32 7.98
C LEU A 276 4.25 8.68 8.48
N VAL A 277 3.01 8.70 8.97
CA VAL A 277 2.41 9.90 9.56
C VAL A 277 3.03 10.22 10.91
N ALA A 278 3.37 9.21 11.71
CA ALA A 278 3.74 9.39 13.12
C ALA A 278 5.26 9.42 13.39
N MET A 279 6.10 8.97 12.44
CA MET A 279 7.55 8.83 12.65
C MET A 279 8.25 10.18 12.87
N GLU A 280 9.41 10.13 13.52
CA GLU A 280 10.33 11.28 13.59
C GLU A 280 11.02 11.47 12.23
N PRO A 281 11.57 12.68 11.96
CA PRO A 281 12.42 12.90 10.79
C PRO A 281 13.61 11.92 10.80
N PRO A 282 13.81 11.13 9.74
CA PRO A 282 14.99 10.26 9.66
C PRO A 282 16.26 11.09 9.47
N ALA A 283 17.39 10.56 9.90
CA ALA A 283 18.69 11.24 9.76
C ALA A 283 19.16 11.37 8.30
N GLY A 284 18.57 10.61 7.38
CA GLY A 284 18.82 10.63 5.94
C GLY A 284 17.71 9.90 5.22
N PHE A 285 17.74 9.87 3.87
CA PHE A 285 16.70 9.26 3.04
C PHE A 285 17.03 7.80 2.65
N GLU A 286 17.96 7.16 3.36
CA GLU A 286 18.32 5.76 3.19
C GLU A 286 17.25 4.83 3.81
N ALA A 287 17.11 3.67 3.21
CA ALA A 287 16.08 2.69 3.57
C ALA A 287 16.06 2.34 5.06
N ASP A 288 17.23 2.06 5.66
CA ASP A 288 17.29 1.64 7.07
C ASP A 288 16.97 2.78 8.03
N LEU A 289 17.37 4.01 7.73
CA LEU A 289 17.04 5.19 8.55
C LEU A 289 15.53 5.45 8.60
N ILE A 290 14.84 5.31 7.45
CA ILE A 290 13.37 5.45 7.39
C ILE A 290 12.69 4.30 8.14
N ARG A 291 13.18 3.06 7.97
CA ARG A 291 12.64 1.88 8.65
C ARG A 291 12.83 1.94 10.15
N ASP A 292 13.96 2.46 10.64
CA ASP A 292 14.23 2.64 12.06
C ASP A 292 13.23 3.59 12.71
N GLU A 293 12.90 4.70 12.06
CA GLU A 293 11.88 5.63 12.57
C GLU A 293 10.48 4.99 12.59
N LYS A 294 10.12 4.20 11.57
CA LYS A 294 8.86 3.43 11.57
C LYS A 294 8.81 2.43 12.73
N VAL A 295 9.91 1.73 12.98
CA VAL A 295 10.03 0.76 14.08
C VAL A 295 9.88 1.44 15.44
N LYS A 296 10.40 2.65 15.64
CA LYS A 296 10.19 3.43 16.87
C LYS A 296 8.70 3.73 17.09
N VAL A 297 7.96 4.04 16.04
CA VAL A 297 6.50 4.22 16.15
C VAL A 297 5.83 2.94 16.62
N TYR A 298 6.11 1.80 15.98
CA TYR A 298 5.51 0.51 16.37
C TYR A 298 5.83 0.12 17.81
N ARG A 299 7.06 0.35 18.29
CA ARG A 299 7.45 0.11 19.69
C ARG A 299 6.74 1.02 20.67
N SER A 300 6.31 2.21 20.24
CA SER A 300 5.61 3.19 21.06
C SER A 300 4.08 3.04 20.99
N LEU A 301 3.56 2.18 20.12
CA LEU A 301 2.12 1.90 20.09
C LEU A 301 1.70 1.22 21.39
N ARG A 302 0.62 1.76 21.99
CA ARG A 302 0.03 1.19 23.20
C ARG A 302 -0.45 -0.22 22.93
N GLN A 303 -0.10 -1.15 23.82
CA GLN A 303 -0.50 -2.54 23.70
C GLN A 303 -2.02 -2.68 23.78
N LEU A 304 -2.56 -3.59 22.97
CA LEU A 304 -3.98 -3.89 22.93
C LEU A 304 -4.27 -5.02 23.93
N ASP A 305 -4.52 -4.66 25.20
CA ASP A 305 -5.10 -5.61 26.16
C ASP A 305 -6.61 -5.79 25.93
N GLU A 306 -7.23 -6.75 26.59
CA GLU A 306 -8.65 -7.09 26.42
C GLU A 306 -9.56 -5.88 26.63
N ASN A 307 -9.33 -5.11 27.72
CA ASN A 307 -10.13 -3.93 28.04
C ASN A 307 -10.00 -2.85 26.97
N TYR A 308 -8.78 -2.68 26.44
CA TYR A 308 -8.51 -1.76 25.35
C TYR A 308 -9.23 -2.18 24.07
N ILE A 309 -9.14 -3.46 23.70
CA ILE A 309 -9.79 -4.02 22.53
C ILE A 309 -11.30 -3.79 22.60
N ASP A 310 -11.93 -4.18 23.70
CA ASP A 310 -13.38 -4.09 23.87
C ASP A 310 -13.89 -2.63 23.90
N SER A 311 -13.05 -1.69 24.40
CA SER A 311 -13.41 -0.27 24.52
C SER A 311 -13.15 0.56 23.29
N PHE A 312 -12.08 0.24 22.53
CA PHE A 312 -11.52 1.10 21.49
C PHE A 312 -11.43 0.46 20.12
N THR A 313 -11.92 -0.78 19.96
CA THR A 313 -12.01 -1.41 18.64
C THR A 313 -13.42 -1.88 18.34
N LEU A 314 -13.74 -1.96 17.07
CA LEU A 314 -15.04 -2.43 16.60
C LEU A 314 -14.87 -3.17 15.29
N ARG A 315 -15.57 -4.27 15.14
CA ARG A 315 -15.64 -5.08 13.93
C ARG A 315 -17.03 -5.03 13.28
N GLY A 316 -17.07 -5.29 11.98
CA GLY A 316 -18.32 -5.38 11.26
C GLY A 316 -18.24 -6.35 10.09
N GLN A 317 -19.41 -6.77 9.61
CA GLN A 317 -19.54 -7.59 8.42
C GLN A 317 -20.65 -7.01 7.54
N TYR A 318 -20.41 -6.88 6.22
CA TYR A 318 -21.41 -6.31 5.33
C TYR A 318 -22.55 -7.29 5.04
N GLY A 319 -23.75 -6.77 5.17
CA GLY A 319 -24.97 -7.40 4.67
C GLY A 319 -25.34 -6.95 3.26
N PRO A 320 -26.46 -7.43 2.71
CA PRO A 320 -26.99 -6.95 1.45
C PRO A 320 -27.22 -5.43 1.47
N GLY A 321 -27.17 -4.79 0.30
CA GLY A 321 -27.41 -3.35 0.20
C GLY A 321 -27.25 -2.82 -1.20
N ARG A 322 -27.08 -1.49 -1.34
CA ARG A 322 -26.88 -0.81 -2.63
C ARG A 322 -25.55 -0.08 -2.66
N VAL A 323 -24.77 -0.34 -3.70
CA VAL A 323 -23.50 0.36 -3.97
C VAL A 323 -23.66 1.12 -5.29
N GLY A 324 -23.84 2.44 -5.19
CA GLY A 324 -24.36 3.23 -6.32
C GLY A 324 -25.77 2.77 -6.67
N ASP A 325 -26.01 2.44 -7.93
CA ASP A 325 -27.31 1.97 -8.41
C ASP A 325 -27.47 0.43 -8.41
N GLN A 326 -26.43 -0.30 -8.02
CA GLN A 326 -26.44 -1.77 -8.04
C GLN A 326 -26.82 -2.35 -6.68
N GLN A 327 -27.76 -3.29 -6.68
CA GLN A 327 -28.03 -4.17 -5.55
C GLN A 327 -26.88 -5.17 -5.44
N VAL A 328 -26.34 -5.36 -4.24
CA VAL A 328 -25.21 -6.26 -4.00
C VAL A 328 -25.52 -7.21 -2.85
N LYS A 329 -24.94 -8.40 -2.91
CA LYS A 329 -25.05 -9.45 -1.88
C LYS A 329 -24.32 -9.05 -0.59
N GLY A 330 -24.77 -9.64 0.50
CA GLY A 330 -24.05 -9.65 1.75
C GLY A 330 -22.87 -10.62 1.74
N TYR A 331 -21.97 -10.49 2.71
CA TYR A 331 -20.75 -11.29 2.81
C TYR A 331 -21.02 -12.81 2.84
N ARG A 332 -21.99 -13.23 3.65
CA ARG A 332 -22.39 -14.63 3.80
C ARG A 332 -23.10 -15.22 2.56
N GLU A 333 -23.43 -14.37 1.60
CA GLU A 333 -24.03 -14.76 0.30
C GLU A 333 -23.01 -14.80 -0.84
N GLU A 334 -21.75 -14.41 -0.57
CA GLU A 334 -20.68 -14.45 -1.57
C GLU A 334 -20.19 -15.89 -1.81
N GLU A 335 -19.62 -16.11 -2.99
CA GLU A 335 -19.13 -17.44 -3.40
C GLU A 335 -18.02 -17.94 -2.47
N LYS A 336 -18.10 -19.19 -2.02
CA LYS A 336 -17.13 -19.85 -1.13
C LYS A 336 -16.97 -19.20 0.26
N VAL A 337 -18.00 -18.53 0.73
CA VAL A 337 -18.13 -18.02 2.09
C VAL A 337 -19.11 -18.89 2.87
N SER A 338 -18.80 -19.18 4.13
CA SER A 338 -19.73 -19.90 5.02
C SER A 338 -20.96 -19.01 5.32
N PRO A 339 -22.20 -19.56 5.22
CA PRO A 339 -23.40 -18.84 5.64
C PRO A 339 -23.40 -18.42 7.12
N LEU A 340 -22.54 -19.04 7.93
CA LEU A 340 -22.36 -18.75 9.37
C LEU A 340 -21.02 -18.07 9.67
N SER A 341 -20.36 -17.51 8.66
CA SER A 341 -19.04 -16.89 8.83
C SER A 341 -19.06 -15.72 9.82
N ASP A 342 -18.11 -15.74 10.74
CA ASP A 342 -17.85 -14.65 11.71
C ASP A 342 -16.67 -13.78 11.31
N VAL A 343 -16.19 -13.93 10.08
CA VAL A 343 -15.04 -13.16 9.57
C VAL A 343 -15.40 -11.69 9.38
N PRO A 344 -14.68 -10.76 10.02
CA PRO A 344 -14.97 -9.35 9.90
C PRO A 344 -14.49 -8.80 8.56
N THR A 345 -15.36 -7.97 7.94
CA THR A 345 -15.06 -7.23 6.71
C THR A 345 -14.90 -5.73 6.93
N PHE A 346 -15.06 -5.29 8.16
CA PHE A 346 -14.91 -3.91 8.61
C PHE A 346 -14.18 -3.85 9.96
N PHE A 347 -13.38 -2.82 10.11
CA PHE A 347 -12.69 -2.46 11.35
C PHE A 347 -12.80 -0.96 11.58
N ALA A 348 -13.03 -0.56 12.81
CA ALA A 348 -12.74 0.77 13.32
C ALA A 348 -12.02 0.66 14.67
N GLY A 349 -10.99 1.46 14.87
CA GLY A 349 -10.22 1.43 16.10
C GLY A 349 -9.56 2.76 16.43
N LYS A 350 -9.23 2.95 17.69
CA LYS A 350 -8.50 4.10 18.20
C LYS A 350 -7.16 3.61 18.74
N PHE A 351 -6.07 4.14 18.23
CA PHE A 351 -4.70 3.82 18.66
C PHE A 351 -4.09 5.01 19.38
N TYR A 352 -3.18 4.74 20.32
CA TYR A 352 -2.34 5.75 20.97
C TYR A 352 -0.87 5.38 20.79
N ILE A 353 -0.03 6.43 20.62
CA ILE A 353 1.42 6.31 20.52
C ILE A 353 2.01 6.98 21.76
N ASP A 354 2.59 6.18 22.65
CA ASP A 354 3.08 6.62 23.95
C ASP A 354 4.53 7.10 23.83
N ASN A 355 4.70 8.24 23.15
CA ASN A 355 5.97 8.98 23.07
C ASN A 355 5.75 10.49 23.27
N TRP A 356 6.85 11.26 23.35
CA TRP A 356 6.78 12.71 23.59
C TRP A 356 6.01 13.49 22.52
N ARG A 357 6.07 13.05 21.26
CA ARG A 357 5.39 13.71 20.15
C ARG A 357 3.88 13.51 20.19
N TRP A 358 3.41 12.31 20.52
CA TRP A 358 2.03 11.89 20.32
C TRP A 358 1.23 11.57 21.57
N ALA A 359 1.85 11.58 22.76
CA ALA A 359 1.14 11.23 24.00
C ALA A 359 -0.17 11.98 24.14
N GLY A 360 -1.30 11.24 24.22
CA GLY A 360 -2.66 11.76 24.34
C GLY A 360 -3.35 12.13 23.03
N VAL A 361 -2.69 12.06 21.87
CA VAL A 361 -3.33 12.26 20.56
C VAL A 361 -3.91 10.93 20.07
N PRO A 362 -5.22 10.81 19.83
CA PRO A 362 -5.80 9.60 19.28
C PRO A 362 -5.59 9.53 17.76
N PHE A 363 -5.26 8.33 17.30
CA PHE A 363 -5.23 7.94 15.89
C PHE A 363 -6.42 7.04 15.63
N TYR A 364 -7.44 7.56 14.95
CA TYR A 364 -8.62 6.81 14.56
C TYR A 364 -8.38 6.15 13.21
N VAL A 365 -8.58 4.85 13.16
CA VAL A 365 -8.31 4.02 11.99
C VAL A 365 -9.58 3.29 11.61
N ARG A 366 -10.01 3.36 10.36
CA ARG A 366 -11.13 2.55 9.87
C ARG A 366 -10.86 2.02 8.46
N THR A 367 -11.33 0.81 8.24
CA THR A 367 -11.31 0.17 6.92
C THR A 367 -12.48 -0.77 6.76
N GLY A 368 -12.90 -1.04 5.53
CA GLY A 368 -13.93 -2.02 5.27
C GLY A 368 -14.23 -2.18 3.79
N LYS A 369 -14.90 -3.30 3.49
CA LYS A 369 -15.39 -3.64 2.15
C LYS A 369 -16.85 -3.24 1.98
N ARG A 370 -17.31 -3.09 0.71
CA ARG A 370 -18.67 -2.63 0.38
C ARG A 370 -19.04 -1.30 1.07
N LEU A 371 -18.06 -0.45 1.32
CA LEU A 371 -18.32 0.89 1.85
C LEU A 371 -18.83 1.83 0.75
N LYS A 372 -19.33 2.97 1.16
CA LYS A 372 -19.99 3.97 0.29
C LYS A 372 -19.12 4.46 -0.85
N LYS A 373 -17.81 4.61 -0.60
CA LYS A 373 -16.84 5.11 -1.58
C LYS A 373 -15.57 4.25 -1.57
N HIS A 374 -14.84 4.25 -2.69
CA HIS A 374 -13.46 3.82 -2.73
C HIS A 374 -12.57 5.00 -2.36
N LEU A 375 -11.83 4.88 -1.25
CA LEU A 375 -11.07 5.99 -0.70
C LEU A 375 -9.92 5.50 0.18
N THR A 376 -8.76 6.11 0.02
CA THR A 376 -7.71 6.10 1.05
C THR A 376 -7.33 7.54 1.37
N GLU A 377 -7.48 7.91 2.63
CA GLU A 377 -7.30 9.27 3.10
C GLU A 377 -6.68 9.31 4.49
N ILE A 378 -5.78 10.27 4.70
CA ILE A 378 -5.29 10.66 6.01
C ILE A 378 -5.79 12.07 6.30
N TYR A 379 -6.51 12.23 7.41
CA TYR A 379 -7.05 13.48 7.88
C TYR A 379 -6.38 13.87 9.19
N VAL A 380 -5.73 15.01 9.23
CA VAL A 380 -5.05 15.57 10.40
C VAL A 380 -5.80 16.82 10.84
N GLU A 381 -6.46 16.77 11.99
CA GLU A 381 -7.15 17.92 12.56
C GLU A 381 -6.25 18.63 13.57
N PHE A 382 -6.12 19.94 13.40
CA PHE A 382 -5.42 20.78 14.36
C PHE A 382 -6.36 21.23 15.48
N LYS A 383 -5.78 21.53 16.64
CA LYS A 383 -6.55 22.09 17.75
C LYS A 383 -7.17 23.42 17.37
N GLN A 384 -8.33 23.71 17.96
CA GLN A 384 -8.99 25.01 17.82
C GLN A 384 -8.06 26.15 18.28
N PRO A 385 -8.12 27.32 17.62
CA PRO A 385 -7.49 28.53 18.14
C PRO A 385 -7.93 28.80 19.59
N PRO A 386 -7.00 29.16 20.49
CA PRO A 386 -7.31 29.32 21.91
C PRO A 386 -8.24 30.53 22.20
N LEU A 387 -8.31 31.48 21.27
CA LEU A 387 -9.13 32.68 21.38
C LEU A 387 -10.14 32.78 20.24
N ARG A 388 -11.40 33.05 20.57
CA ARG A 388 -12.47 33.32 19.60
C ARG A 388 -12.57 34.83 19.32
N LEU A 389 -11.69 35.34 18.44
CA LEU A 389 -11.56 36.79 18.16
C LEU A 389 -12.71 37.37 17.34
N PHE A 390 -13.44 36.56 16.56
CA PHE A 390 -14.39 37.04 15.56
C PHE A 390 -15.85 37.07 16.06
N GLY A 391 -16.06 37.17 17.37
CA GLY A 391 -17.34 37.40 17.99
C GLY A 391 -18.15 36.15 18.37
N ARG A 392 -19.19 36.35 19.22
CA ARG A 392 -20.03 35.26 19.72
C ARG A 392 -20.98 34.65 18.69
N THR A 393 -21.14 35.31 17.53
CA THR A 393 -22.02 34.88 16.43
C THR A 393 -21.42 33.87 15.50
N CYS A 394 -20.10 33.59 15.61
CA CYS A 394 -19.43 32.59 14.79
C CYS A 394 -19.37 31.26 15.54
N GLU A 395 -20.48 30.57 15.65
CA GLU A 395 -20.56 29.24 16.25
C GLU A 395 -19.81 28.13 15.46
N THR A 396 -19.29 28.45 14.27
CA THR A 396 -18.84 27.45 13.28
C THR A 396 -17.49 27.70 12.63
N ILE A 397 -16.50 28.25 13.34
CA ILE A 397 -15.13 28.17 12.84
C ILE A 397 -14.69 26.72 12.97
N GLN A 398 -14.55 26.03 11.83
CA GLN A 398 -14.00 24.69 11.81
C GLN A 398 -12.49 24.72 12.12
N PRO A 399 -11.96 23.71 12.83
CA PRO A 399 -10.52 23.57 13.03
C PRO A 399 -9.78 23.56 11.69
N ASN A 400 -8.56 24.06 11.69
CA ASN A 400 -7.68 23.82 10.56
C ASN A 400 -7.48 22.32 10.38
N ALA A 401 -7.35 21.86 9.15
CA ALA A 401 -7.09 20.46 8.87
C ALA A 401 -6.22 20.29 7.62
N LEU A 402 -5.37 19.28 7.66
CA LEU A 402 -4.67 18.79 6.48
C LEU A 402 -5.30 17.46 6.05
N ILE A 403 -5.59 17.34 4.77
CA ILE A 403 -6.16 16.16 4.15
C ILE A 403 -5.20 15.67 3.10
N LEU A 404 -4.74 14.42 3.22
CA LEU A 404 -3.90 13.73 2.25
C LEU A 404 -4.75 12.64 1.61
N SER A 405 -5.27 12.91 0.42
CA SER A 405 -6.04 11.94 -0.38
C SER A 405 -5.07 11.10 -1.21
N ILE A 406 -5.01 9.79 -0.93
CA ILE A 406 -4.08 8.84 -1.56
C ILE A 406 -4.74 8.18 -2.77
N GLN A 407 -6.04 7.93 -2.72
CA GLN A 407 -6.83 7.40 -3.83
C GLN A 407 -8.32 7.67 -3.61
N PRO A 408 -9.16 7.75 -4.68
CA PRO A 408 -8.81 7.58 -6.09
C PRO A 408 -8.12 8.79 -6.71
N GLN A 409 -8.21 9.95 -6.10
CA GLN A 409 -7.56 11.19 -6.55
C GLN A 409 -6.40 11.50 -5.61
N GLU A 410 -5.27 11.80 -6.20
CA GLU A 410 -4.06 12.17 -5.48
C GLU A 410 -4.07 13.69 -5.22
N GLU A 411 -4.35 14.05 -3.95
CA GLU A 411 -4.58 15.46 -3.60
C GLU A 411 -4.11 15.77 -2.17
N ILE A 412 -3.58 16.95 -1.99
CA ILE A 412 -3.33 17.56 -0.68
C ILE A 412 -4.29 18.75 -0.54
N CYS A 413 -5.07 18.76 0.53
CA CYS A 413 -5.98 19.86 0.84
C CYS A 413 -5.69 20.42 2.23
N LEU A 414 -5.45 21.73 2.30
CA LEU A 414 -5.29 22.46 3.56
C LEU A 414 -6.53 23.31 3.82
N ARG A 415 -7.27 22.99 4.89
CA ARG A 415 -8.46 23.74 5.34
C ARG A 415 -8.05 24.88 6.26
N LEU A 416 -8.42 26.09 5.88
CA LEU A 416 -8.10 27.34 6.60
C LEU A 416 -9.33 28.19 6.81
N THR A 417 -9.25 29.11 7.76
CA THR A 417 -10.26 30.16 7.96
C THR A 417 -9.78 31.47 7.35
N MET A 418 -10.59 32.06 6.46
CA MET A 418 -10.33 33.34 5.81
C MET A 418 -11.48 34.32 6.07
N LYS A 419 -11.22 35.62 5.94
CA LYS A 419 -12.30 36.62 5.96
C LYS A 419 -13.11 36.53 4.66
N TYR A 420 -14.43 36.44 4.79
CA TYR A 420 -15.32 36.58 3.64
C TYR A 420 -15.21 37.98 3.02
N PRO A 421 -15.10 38.15 1.70
CA PRO A 421 -15.06 39.47 1.04
C PRO A 421 -16.31 40.30 1.36
N GLY A 422 -16.14 41.57 1.65
CA GLY A 422 -17.23 42.48 1.99
C GLY A 422 -16.93 43.36 3.21
N MET A 423 -17.90 44.21 3.60
CA MET A 423 -17.73 45.19 4.69
C MET A 423 -17.77 44.55 6.08
N GLY A 424 -18.31 43.32 6.24
CA GLY A 424 -18.40 42.62 7.51
C GLY A 424 -17.13 41.82 7.82
N ASN A 425 -16.93 41.50 9.12
CA ASN A 425 -15.83 40.63 9.60
C ASN A 425 -16.31 39.19 9.77
N GLN A 426 -16.78 38.56 8.68
CA GLN A 426 -17.29 37.20 8.71
C GLN A 426 -16.18 36.19 8.35
N PRO A 427 -15.80 35.26 9.25
CA PRO A 427 -14.89 34.17 8.91
C PRO A 427 -15.61 33.13 8.05
N ARG A 428 -14.88 32.56 7.11
CA ARG A 428 -15.31 31.45 6.26
C ARG A 428 -14.19 30.40 6.16
N THR A 429 -14.60 29.15 6.17
CA THR A 429 -13.69 28.03 5.89
C THR A 429 -13.44 27.94 4.40
N VAL A 430 -12.17 27.85 4.00
CA VAL A 430 -11.71 27.66 2.62
C VAL A 430 -10.74 26.49 2.54
N ASN A 431 -10.69 25.85 1.39
CA ASN A 431 -9.75 24.79 1.07
C ASN A 431 -8.72 25.30 0.08
N LEU A 432 -7.44 25.07 0.37
CA LEU A 432 -6.34 25.20 -0.59
C LEU A 432 -6.01 23.79 -1.07
N GLU A 433 -6.28 23.53 -2.34
CA GLU A 433 -6.16 22.20 -2.93
C GLU A 433 -5.00 22.14 -3.92
N PHE A 434 -4.17 21.11 -3.76
CA PHE A 434 -3.11 20.77 -4.69
C PHE A 434 -3.36 19.36 -5.22
N ASN A 435 -3.63 19.24 -6.51
CA ASN A 435 -3.86 17.97 -7.18
C ASN A 435 -2.65 17.61 -8.04
N TYR A 436 -2.07 16.43 -7.80
CA TYR A 436 -0.85 15.96 -8.46
C TYR A 436 -1.00 15.85 -9.97
N GLY A 437 -1.99 15.15 -10.47
CA GLY A 437 -2.19 14.92 -11.90
C GLY A 437 -2.39 16.22 -12.68
N LYS A 438 -3.09 17.21 -12.06
CA LYS A 438 -3.29 18.53 -12.70
C LYS A 438 -2.03 19.40 -12.68
N SER A 439 -1.24 19.29 -11.62
CA SER A 439 -0.08 20.18 -11.39
C SER A 439 1.16 19.73 -12.13
N PHE A 440 1.48 18.44 -12.07
CA PHE A 440 2.71 17.89 -12.67
C PHE A 440 2.52 17.38 -14.09
N LYS A 441 1.28 17.10 -14.53
CA LYS A 441 0.98 16.55 -15.88
C LYS A 441 1.76 15.25 -16.18
N VAL A 442 2.14 14.52 -15.15
CA VAL A 442 2.89 13.26 -15.26
C VAL A 442 1.92 12.10 -15.40
N LYS A 443 2.27 11.12 -16.20
CA LYS A 443 1.55 9.85 -16.30
C LYS A 443 1.65 9.12 -14.96
N GLU A 444 0.51 8.72 -14.40
CA GLU A 444 0.50 7.87 -13.21
C GLU A 444 1.15 6.52 -13.53
N HIS A 445 2.14 6.14 -12.73
CA HIS A 445 2.78 4.83 -12.83
C HIS A 445 2.11 3.84 -11.86
N PRO A 446 1.69 2.66 -12.35
CA PRO A 446 1.21 1.60 -11.47
C PRO A 446 2.23 1.25 -10.39
N ALA A 447 1.76 1.01 -9.16
CA ALA A 447 2.62 0.73 -8.00
C ALA A 447 3.65 -0.41 -8.24
N TYR A 448 3.29 -1.41 -9.05
CA TYR A 448 4.18 -2.53 -9.37
C TYR A 448 5.38 -2.12 -10.25
N GLU A 449 5.25 -1.14 -11.12
CA GLU A 449 6.37 -0.62 -11.90
C GLU A 449 7.45 -0.06 -10.97
N ARG A 450 7.06 0.78 -10.02
CA ARG A 450 7.96 1.36 -9.02
C ARG A 450 8.62 0.30 -8.17
N LEU A 451 7.85 -0.65 -7.62
CA LEU A 451 8.40 -1.74 -6.80
C LEU A 451 9.41 -2.59 -7.55
N LEU A 452 9.12 -2.93 -8.81
CA LEU A 452 10.05 -3.71 -9.62
C LEU A 452 11.35 -2.96 -9.92
N ILE A 453 11.27 -1.65 -10.23
CA ILE A 453 12.47 -0.80 -10.38
C ILE A 453 13.31 -0.85 -9.12
N ASP A 454 12.71 -0.61 -7.95
CA ASP A 454 13.42 -0.56 -6.67
C ASP A 454 14.03 -1.92 -6.31
N CYS A 455 13.31 -3.03 -6.56
CA CYS A 455 13.86 -4.38 -6.40
C CYS A 455 15.09 -4.61 -7.30
N ILE A 456 15.00 -4.25 -8.58
CA ILE A 456 16.11 -4.48 -9.52
C ILE A 456 17.31 -3.60 -9.11
N ARG A 457 17.10 -2.35 -8.71
CA ARG A 457 18.16 -1.44 -8.27
C ARG A 457 18.75 -1.78 -6.89
N GLY A 458 18.05 -2.55 -6.08
CA GLY A 458 18.48 -2.87 -4.73
C GLY A 458 18.05 -1.84 -3.69
N ASP A 459 17.08 -0.98 -4.01
CA ASP A 459 16.52 -0.01 -3.08
C ASP A 459 15.46 -0.66 -2.19
N LEU A 460 15.66 -0.62 -0.89
CA LEU A 460 14.80 -1.22 0.11
C LEU A 460 13.84 -0.23 0.79
N THR A 461 13.81 1.02 0.38
CA THR A 461 13.06 2.12 1.03
C THR A 461 11.57 1.82 1.13
N LEU A 462 10.98 1.22 0.09
CA LEU A 462 9.56 0.91 0.01
C LEU A 462 9.19 -0.50 0.50
N PHE A 463 10.14 -1.22 1.13
CA PHE A 463 9.91 -2.60 1.56
C PHE A 463 9.95 -2.75 3.08
N SER A 464 9.08 -3.63 3.59
CA SER A 464 8.99 -3.88 5.03
C SER A 464 10.18 -4.68 5.54
N ARG A 465 10.75 -4.24 6.67
CA ARG A 465 11.82 -4.95 7.36
C ARG A 465 11.24 -5.94 8.39
N GLN A 466 11.97 -7.00 8.69
CA GLN A 466 11.54 -8.08 9.59
C GLN A 466 11.01 -7.55 10.94
N ASP A 467 11.74 -6.67 11.59
CA ASP A 467 11.37 -6.15 12.92
C ASP A 467 10.07 -5.34 12.90
N GLY A 468 9.82 -4.58 11.82
CA GLY A 468 8.55 -3.91 11.61
C GLY A 468 7.38 -4.89 11.45
N VAL A 469 7.58 -5.98 10.70
CA VAL A 469 6.56 -7.05 10.54
C VAL A 469 6.28 -7.75 11.87
N ASP A 470 7.31 -8.12 12.64
CA ASP A 470 7.14 -8.77 13.96
C ASP A 470 6.38 -7.86 14.94
N LEU A 471 6.74 -6.57 14.98
CA LEU A 471 6.09 -5.61 15.87
C LEU A 471 4.61 -5.37 15.50
N THR A 472 4.29 -5.23 14.21
CA THR A 472 2.89 -5.05 13.80
C THR A 472 2.05 -6.28 14.12
N TRP A 473 2.58 -7.49 13.97
CA TRP A 473 1.93 -8.71 14.44
C TRP A 473 1.80 -8.74 15.96
N SER A 474 2.83 -8.36 16.72
CA SER A 474 2.78 -8.36 18.19
C SER A 474 1.69 -7.45 18.75
N ILE A 475 1.35 -6.37 18.02
CA ILE A 475 0.28 -5.43 18.38
C ILE A 475 -1.09 -6.01 18.04
N LEU A 476 -1.23 -6.67 16.88
CA LEU A 476 -2.54 -7.07 16.35
C LEU A 476 -2.95 -8.49 16.70
N ASP A 477 -2.04 -9.38 17.04
CA ASP A 477 -2.36 -10.76 17.46
C ASP A 477 -3.32 -10.82 18.65
N PRO A 478 -3.17 -10.00 19.72
CA PRO A 478 -4.13 -9.98 20.81
C PRO A 478 -5.55 -9.63 20.35
N LEU A 479 -5.68 -8.66 19.42
CA LEU A 479 -6.96 -8.28 18.82
C LEU A 479 -7.61 -9.45 18.06
N ILE A 480 -6.82 -10.11 17.22
CA ILE A 480 -7.31 -11.24 16.43
C ILE A 480 -7.79 -12.38 17.33
N LYS A 481 -6.98 -12.78 18.31
CA LYS A 481 -7.32 -13.82 19.29
C LYS A 481 -8.58 -13.47 20.08
N ARG A 482 -8.65 -12.22 20.61
CA ARG A 482 -9.83 -11.76 21.35
C ARG A 482 -11.11 -11.87 20.53
N TRP A 483 -11.03 -11.54 19.24
CA TRP A 483 -12.16 -11.60 18.34
C TRP A 483 -12.54 -13.03 17.93
N GLU A 484 -11.57 -13.91 17.75
CA GLU A 484 -11.79 -15.33 17.47
C GLU A 484 -12.39 -16.08 18.69
N GLU A 485 -11.98 -15.73 19.91
CA GLU A 485 -12.53 -16.27 21.16
C GLU A 485 -13.93 -15.75 21.49
N ASN A 486 -14.31 -14.58 20.97
CA ASN A 486 -15.60 -13.95 21.24
C ASN A 486 -16.33 -13.65 19.91
N PRO A 487 -16.96 -14.63 19.28
CA PRO A 487 -17.66 -14.45 18.01
C PRO A 487 -18.78 -13.42 18.15
N PRO A 488 -19.06 -12.61 17.09
CA PRO A 488 -20.08 -11.58 17.14
C PRO A 488 -21.49 -12.16 17.02
N GLU A 489 -22.41 -11.69 17.83
CA GLU A 489 -23.81 -12.10 17.76
C GLU A 489 -24.62 -11.31 16.70
N ASP A 490 -24.11 -10.15 16.24
CA ASP A 490 -24.83 -9.19 15.40
C ASP A 490 -24.39 -9.15 13.93
N PHE A 491 -23.64 -10.15 13.45
CA PHE A 491 -23.23 -10.19 12.05
C PHE A 491 -24.29 -10.78 11.11
N PRO A 492 -24.49 -10.21 9.92
CA PRO A 492 -23.91 -8.95 9.39
C PRO A 492 -24.54 -7.72 10.06
N ASN A 493 -23.74 -6.68 10.32
CA ASN A 493 -24.17 -5.54 11.13
C ASN A 493 -24.04 -4.16 10.44
N TYR A 494 -23.75 -4.15 9.12
CA TYR A 494 -23.91 -2.95 8.30
C TYR A 494 -24.35 -3.29 6.87
N ALA A 495 -25.18 -2.43 6.32
CA ALA A 495 -25.61 -2.57 4.92
C ALA A 495 -24.50 -2.16 3.96
N SER A 496 -24.33 -2.91 2.85
CA SER A 496 -23.46 -2.51 1.75
C SER A 496 -23.81 -1.12 1.22
N GLY A 497 -22.80 -0.30 0.93
CA GLY A 497 -22.95 1.08 0.49
C GLY A 497 -23.07 2.12 1.61
N THR A 498 -22.94 1.72 2.87
CA THR A 498 -22.85 2.61 4.03
C THR A 498 -21.38 2.88 4.44
N TRP A 499 -21.17 3.67 5.49
CA TRP A 499 -19.83 3.91 6.06
C TRP A 499 -19.46 2.91 7.17
N GLY A 500 -20.10 1.75 7.23
CA GLY A 500 -19.88 0.72 8.24
C GLY A 500 -20.94 0.71 9.34
N PRO A 501 -20.73 -0.07 10.41
CA PRO A 501 -21.68 -0.18 11.51
C PRO A 501 -21.92 1.14 12.23
N GLU A 502 -23.15 1.44 12.64
CA GLU A 502 -23.48 2.66 13.42
C GLU A 502 -22.65 2.78 14.69
N LYS A 503 -22.38 1.66 15.36
CA LYS A 503 -21.53 1.64 16.56
C LYS A 503 -20.14 2.25 16.31
N SER A 504 -19.64 2.24 15.05
CA SER A 504 -18.33 2.82 14.70
C SER A 504 -18.28 4.34 14.82
N PHE A 505 -19.42 5.02 14.72
CA PHE A 505 -19.50 6.48 14.91
C PHE A 505 -19.35 6.84 16.39
N ARG A 506 -19.92 6.03 17.28
CA ARG A 506 -19.85 6.23 18.73
C ARG A 506 -18.41 6.18 19.26
N LEU A 507 -17.50 5.51 18.55
CA LEU A 507 -16.08 5.47 18.93
C LEU A 507 -15.46 6.88 19.00
N MET A 508 -15.83 7.78 18.09
CA MET A 508 -15.34 9.15 18.06
C MET A 508 -16.25 10.10 18.86
N GLU A 509 -17.56 9.86 18.84
CA GLU A 509 -18.55 10.68 19.56
C GLU A 509 -18.30 10.71 21.06
N LYS A 510 -17.84 9.59 21.66
CA LYS A 510 -17.41 9.52 23.06
C LYS A 510 -16.30 10.51 23.41
N ASP A 511 -15.48 10.89 22.44
CA ASP A 511 -14.40 11.86 22.57
C ASP A 511 -14.83 13.27 22.09
N GLY A 512 -16.12 13.48 21.78
CA GLY A 512 -16.63 14.73 21.21
C GLY A 512 -16.20 14.98 19.76
N ARG A 513 -15.77 13.96 19.04
CA ARG A 513 -15.23 14.01 17.68
C ARG A 513 -16.15 13.29 16.68
N LYS A 514 -15.90 13.50 15.38
CA LYS A 514 -16.66 12.85 14.31
C LYS A 514 -15.72 12.35 13.22
N TRP A 515 -16.11 11.24 12.58
CA TRP A 515 -15.45 10.83 11.34
C TRP A 515 -15.65 11.91 10.29
N ARG A 516 -14.59 12.20 9.54
CA ARG A 516 -14.74 13.02 8.35
C ARG A 516 -15.60 12.27 7.32
N PHE A 517 -16.70 12.93 6.92
CA PHE A 517 -17.57 12.46 5.85
C PHE A 517 -17.28 13.23 4.57
N LEU A 518 -17.09 12.48 3.49
CA LEU A 518 -16.80 13.03 2.16
C LEU A 518 -18.05 13.46 1.39
N ASP A 519 -19.23 13.29 1.97
CA ASP A 519 -20.49 13.69 1.33
C ASP A 519 -20.83 15.17 1.55
N GLU A 520 -20.19 15.82 2.49
CA GLU A 520 -20.26 17.26 2.61
C GLU A 520 -19.37 17.85 1.50
N LYS A 521 -19.97 18.11 0.32
CA LYS A 521 -19.46 19.15 -0.55
C LYS A 521 -19.23 20.35 0.36
N ALA A 522 -17.99 20.87 0.39
CA ALA A 522 -17.77 22.19 0.97
C ALA A 522 -18.88 23.08 0.40
N GLN A 523 -19.85 23.41 1.24
CA GLN A 523 -20.86 24.40 0.88
C GLN A 523 -20.04 25.67 0.65
N GLY A 524 -19.80 25.99 -0.65
CA GLY A 524 -19.02 27.12 -1.12
C GLY A 524 -19.65 28.45 -0.71
#